data_63b49e2597cec4242dc9b5af97078924
#
_entry.id   63b49e2597cec4242dc9b5af97078924
#
_cell.length_a   1.000
_cell.length_b   1.000
_cell.length_c   1.000
_cell.angle_alpha   90.00
_cell.angle_beta   90.00
_cell.angle_gamma   90.00
#
_symmetry.space_group_name_H-M   'P 1'
#
loop_
_entity.id
_entity.type
_entity.pdbx_description
1 polymer ?
#
loop_
_entity_poly.entity_id
_entity_poly.type
_entity_poly.pdbx_seq_one_letter_code
_entity_poly.pdbx_strand_id
1 'polypeptide(L)'
;MTIEQIQADEALRLREFPVARETAYLAHAAVCPLPACARDAVSDYAAACTGGDQEDFVPANLLRDTRQLAANLLGAELREIALVGPTSLGLSFIAQGIDWQPGDNIIVHGDDYPSNVYPWMALAEKGVELKRLEPDAPGRIEPEDVFALIDPRTRMAALASCHYVSGYRIDIGAIGRELRSRGILFCVDGIQTVGAFPTPVEHVDFLAADAHKWMLGPCSSGILYVKREMQDRLKPVVQGWHNLSCPDFIAQETLDYKPDGRRYEAGTANLLGIVGHHASLQLLDELGLDKIAADLLAKRRRLVPELLAKGCDVLHADVPEANASGIVAFSKPGEDMAALQARLGQAGVTVSLRVMRDGSKLIRLSPHFYNTPAELYRLLEAL
;
A
#
# COMPACT_ATOMS: atom_id res chain seq x y z
N MET A 1 22.05 -0.76 -9.40
CA MET A 1 21.29 -0.13 -10.53
C MET A 1 20.68 1.18 -10.05
N THR A 2 20.58 2.25 -10.89
CA THR A 2 19.96 3.53 -10.48
C THR A 2 18.75 3.85 -11.35
N ILE A 3 17.88 4.76 -10.87
CA ILE A 3 16.69 5.20 -11.63
C ILE A 3 17.12 5.86 -12.94
N GLU A 4 18.16 6.69 -12.93
CA GLU A 4 18.69 7.36 -14.11
C GLU A 4 19.21 6.35 -15.14
N GLN A 5 19.90 5.30 -14.70
CA GLN A 5 20.37 4.22 -15.59
C GLN A 5 19.18 3.49 -16.24
N ILE A 6 18.14 3.16 -15.45
CA ILE A 6 16.93 2.50 -15.97
C ILE A 6 16.25 3.38 -17.03
N GLN A 7 16.14 4.68 -16.79
CA GLN A 7 15.43 5.60 -17.71
C GLN A 7 16.26 5.95 -18.95
N ALA A 8 17.61 5.95 -18.85
CA ALA A 8 18.50 6.29 -19.95
C ALA A 8 18.85 5.11 -20.86
N ASP A 9 18.88 3.88 -20.34
CA ASP A 9 19.18 2.66 -21.08
C ASP A 9 17.89 1.89 -21.36
N GLU A 10 17.37 2.03 -22.57
CA GLU A 10 16.12 1.37 -23.00
C GLU A 10 16.22 -0.16 -22.97
N ALA A 11 17.40 -0.74 -23.30
CA ALA A 11 17.59 -2.18 -23.26
C ALA A 11 17.54 -2.71 -21.81
N LEU A 12 18.15 -2.01 -20.89
CA LEU A 12 18.09 -2.29 -19.46
C LEU A 12 16.62 -2.20 -18.96
N ARG A 13 15.94 -1.09 -19.27
CA ARG A 13 14.55 -0.85 -18.85
C ARG A 13 13.61 -1.94 -19.34
N LEU A 14 13.69 -2.31 -20.63
CA LEU A 14 12.85 -3.34 -21.22
C LEU A 14 13.17 -4.75 -20.70
N ARG A 15 14.40 -4.99 -20.24
CA ARG A 15 14.76 -6.24 -19.57
C ARG A 15 14.17 -6.33 -18.18
N GLU A 16 14.35 -5.26 -17.37
CA GLU A 16 13.93 -5.24 -15.96
C GLU A 16 12.41 -5.03 -15.79
N PHE A 17 11.77 -4.31 -16.72
CA PHE A 17 10.33 -4.01 -16.73
C PHE A 17 9.71 -4.41 -18.07
N PRO A 18 9.45 -5.71 -18.32
CA PRO A 18 8.99 -6.21 -19.61
C PRO A 18 7.68 -5.60 -20.11
N VAL A 19 6.80 -5.14 -19.23
CA VAL A 19 5.55 -4.44 -19.58
C VAL A 19 5.79 -3.21 -20.45
N ALA A 20 6.95 -2.57 -20.34
CA ALA A 20 7.32 -1.38 -21.11
C ALA A 20 7.54 -1.66 -22.61
N ARG A 21 7.61 -2.94 -23.01
CA ARG A 21 7.61 -3.36 -24.43
C ARG A 21 6.24 -3.21 -25.06
N GLU A 22 5.20 -3.41 -24.29
CA GLU A 22 3.82 -3.50 -24.76
C GLU A 22 3.08 -2.17 -24.60
N THR A 23 3.30 -1.47 -23.48
CA THR A 23 2.53 -0.28 -23.12
C THR A 23 3.29 0.66 -22.20
N ALA A 24 2.97 1.95 -22.26
CA ALA A 24 3.24 2.89 -21.19
C ALA A 24 2.31 2.58 -20.02
N TYR A 25 2.76 1.76 -19.08
CA TYR A 25 1.94 1.33 -17.95
C TYR A 25 1.92 2.39 -16.84
N LEU A 26 0.80 3.13 -16.73
CA LEU A 26 0.59 4.23 -15.80
C LEU A 26 -0.53 3.91 -14.80
N ALA A 27 -0.62 2.65 -14.33
CA ALA A 27 -1.73 2.18 -13.50
C ALA A 27 -1.30 1.47 -12.20
N HIS A 28 -0.08 1.75 -11.66
CA HIS A 28 0.49 1.06 -10.50
C HIS A 28 -0.35 1.18 -9.22
N ALA A 29 -1.08 2.26 -9.02
CA ALA A 29 -2.00 2.40 -7.89
C ALA A 29 -3.19 1.40 -7.94
N ALA A 30 -3.37 0.65 -9.02
CA ALA A 30 -4.31 -0.48 -9.13
C ALA A 30 -3.62 -1.80 -8.76
N VAL A 31 -3.00 -2.44 -9.75
CA VAL A 31 -2.15 -3.64 -9.57
C VAL A 31 -0.93 -3.44 -10.47
N CYS A 32 0.28 -3.65 -9.95
CA CYS A 32 1.50 -3.50 -10.71
C CYS A 32 1.80 -4.73 -11.59
N PRO A 33 2.47 -4.57 -12.73
CA PRO A 33 3.17 -5.66 -13.38
C PRO A 33 4.41 -6.04 -12.56
N LEU A 34 4.78 -7.32 -12.56
CA LEU A 34 5.99 -7.77 -11.88
C LEU A 34 7.24 -7.30 -12.64
N PRO A 35 8.27 -6.78 -11.95
CA PRO A 35 9.60 -6.61 -12.52
C PRO A 35 10.26 -7.96 -12.80
N ALA A 36 11.27 -7.98 -13.66
CA ALA A 36 11.96 -9.23 -14.04
C ALA A 36 12.53 -9.97 -12.82
N CYS A 37 13.12 -9.25 -11.88
CA CYS A 37 13.68 -9.86 -10.66
C CYS A 37 12.63 -10.65 -9.85
N ALA A 38 11.42 -10.11 -9.70
CA ALA A 38 10.35 -10.81 -8.98
C ALA A 38 9.80 -12.00 -9.77
N ARG A 39 9.62 -11.82 -11.11
CA ARG A 39 9.22 -12.91 -12.01
C ARG A 39 10.20 -14.06 -11.97
N ASP A 40 11.48 -13.78 -12.10
CA ASP A 40 12.53 -14.80 -12.19
C ASP A 40 12.65 -15.56 -10.86
N ALA A 41 12.65 -14.83 -9.73
CA ALA A 41 12.67 -15.45 -8.41
C ALA A 41 11.48 -16.42 -8.19
N VAL A 42 10.26 -16.03 -8.58
CA VAL A 42 9.08 -16.89 -8.49
C VAL A 42 9.20 -18.10 -9.42
N SER A 43 9.66 -17.87 -10.66
CA SER A 43 9.79 -18.95 -11.66
C SER A 43 10.83 -20.00 -11.25
N ASP A 44 11.98 -19.54 -10.77
CA ASP A 44 13.09 -20.42 -10.34
C ASP A 44 12.67 -21.24 -9.10
N TYR A 45 12.02 -20.59 -8.12
CA TYR A 45 11.50 -21.28 -6.94
C TYR A 45 10.42 -22.30 -7.31
N ALA A 46 9.45 -21.92 -8.16
CA ALA A 46 8.41 -22.84 -8.61
C ALA A 46 8.98 -24.03 -9.36
N ALA A 47 9.99 -23.83 -10.21
CA ALA A 47 10.68 -24.90 -10.92
C ALA A 47 11.41 -25.84 -9.95
N ALA A 48 12.12 -25.30 -8.97
CA ALA A 48 12.82 -26.11 -7.95
C ALA A 48 11.85 -26.97 -7.15
N CYS A 49 10.69 -26.42 -6.76
CA CYS A 49 9.66 -27.14 -5.99
C CYS A 49 9.07 -28.37 -6.71
N THR A 50 9.30 -28.53 -8.00
CA THR A 50 8.90 -29.77 -8.71
C THR A 50 9.77 -30.96 -8.39
N GLY A 51 10.94 -30.73 -7.77
CA GLY A 51 11.93 -31.78 -7.42
C GLY A 51 11.76 -32.34 -6.01
N GLY A 52 10.92 -31.79 -5.14
CA GLY A 52 10.77 -32.22 -3.76
C GLY A 52 9.83 -31.38 -2.93
N ASP A 53 10.00 -31.39 -1.60
CA ASP A 53 9.21 -30.58 -0.68
C ASP A 53 9.47 -29.08 -0.91
N GLN A 54 8.40 -28.29 -0.99
CA GLN A 54 8.50 -26.84 -1.24
C GLN A 54 9.33 -26.11 -0.17
N GLU A 55 9.26 -26.54 1.08
CA GLU A 55 9.98 -25.92 2.18
C GLU A 55 11.49 -26.15 2.11
N ASP A 56 11.94 -27.26 1.51
CA ASP A 56 13.37 -27.57 1.31
C ASP A 56 14.06 -26.62 0.32
N PHE A 57 13.29 -25.98 -0.57
CA PHE A 57 13.81 -25.05 -1.57
C PHE A 57 13.70 -23.59 -1.17
N VAL A 58 13.17 -23.29 0.02
CA VAL A 58 13.09 -21.91 0.51
C VAL A 58 14.52 -21.37 0.71
N PRO A 59 14.88 -20.23 0.09
CA PRO A 59 16.18 -19.60 0.33
C PRO A 59 16.43 -19.38 1.82
N ALA A 60 17.65 -19.66 2.27
CA ALA A 60 18.01 -19.49 3.67
C ALA A 60 17.70 -18.07 4.15
N ASN A 61 17.04 -17.96 5.30
CA ASN A 61 16.60 -16.70 5.91
C ASN A 61 15.57 -15.87 5.12
N LEU A 62 15.00 -16.37 4.03
CA LEU A 62 14.05 -15.62 3.19
C LEU A 62 13.02 -14.81 3.99
N LEU A 63 12.29 -15.48 4.89
CA LEU A 63 11.23 -14.84 5.68
C LEU A 63 11.75 -13.76 6.61
N ARG A 64 12.93 -14.00 7.22
CA ARG A 64 13.57 -13.01 8.08
C ARG A 64 14.05 -11.79 7.29
N ASP A 65 14.73 -12.03 6.17
CA ASP A 65 15.33 -10.97 5.37
C ASP A 65 14.24 -10.16 4.64
N THR A 66 13.13 -10.78 4.25
CA THR A 66 11.94 -10.06 3.73
C THR A 66 11.34 -9.13 4.79
N ARG A 67 11.20 -9.59 6.05
CA ARG A 67 10.76 -8.71 7.16
C ARG A 67 11.74 -7.58 7.41
N GLN A 68 13.04 -7.83 7.29
CA GLN A 68 14.05 -6.78 7.48
C GLN A 68 13.96 -5.71 6.39
N LEU A 69 13.80 -6.08 5.13
CA LEU A 69 13.60 -5.15 4.04
C LEU A 69 12.32 -4.33 4.22
N ALA A 70 11.22 -4.97 4.62
CA ALA A 70 9.98 -4.28 4.95
C ALA A 70 10.13 -3.31 6.14
N ALA A 71 10.86 -3.72 7.18
CA ALA A 71 11.17 -2.87 8.32
C ALA A 71 11.99 -1.63 7.90
N ASN A 72 12.99 -1.80 7.03
CA ASN A 72 13.80 -0.71 6.48
C ASN A 72 12.93 0.33 5.75
N LEU A 73 11.98 -0.13 4.91
CA LEU A 73 11.06 0.77 4.20
C LEU A 73 10.20 1.64 5.12
N LEU A 74 9.87 1.14 6.32
CA LEU A 74 9.00 1.80 7.29
C LEU A 74 9.78 2.55 8.38
N GLY A 75 11.09 2.35 8.48
CA GLY A 75 11.88 2.79 9.63
C GLY A 75 11.46 2.08 10.93
N ALA A 76 11.06 0.82 10.82
CA ALA A 76 10.60 -0.04 11.91
C ALA A 76 11.67 -1.05 12.37
N GLU A 77 11.40 -1.79 13.43
CA GLU A 77 12.20 -2.93 13.83
C GLU A 77 11.71 -4.23 13.14
N LEU A 78 12.64 -5.16 12.85
CA LEU A 78 12.32 -6.49 12.30
C LEU A 78 11.17 -7.19 13.04
N ARG A 79 11.18 -7.10 14.37
CA ARG A 79 10.21 -7.78 15.24
C ARG A 79 8.82 -7.15 15.26
N GLU A 80 8.66 -6.02 14.60
CA GLU A 80 7.37 -5.33 14.43
C GLU A 80 6.65 -5.73 13.14
N ILE A 81 7.32 -6.49 12.27
CA ILE A 81 6.80 -6.89 10.96
C ILE A 81 6.30 -8.35 10.98
N ALA A 82 5.10 -8.54 10.46
CA ALA A 82 4.55 -9.83 10.06
C ALA A 82 4.34 -9.90 8.55
N LEU A 83 4.58 -11.06 7.95
CA LEU A 83 4.25 -11.35 6.56
C LEU A 83 2.84 -11.92 6.52
N VAL A 84 1.93 -11.18 5.88
CA VAL A 84 0.51 -11.52 5.83
C VAL A 84 0.02 -11.56 4.37
N GLY A 85 -1.24 -11.87 4.17
CA GLY A 85 -1.89 -11.79 2.87
C GLY A 85 -2.22 -10.34 2.48
N PRO A 86 -3.34 -10.10 1.79
CA PRO A 86 -3.71 -8.77 1.29
C PRO A 86 -3.95 -7.77 2.43
N THR A 87 -3.86 -6.47 2.11
CA THR A 87 -4.12 -5.36 3.05
C THR A 87 -5.41 -5.55 3.84
N SER A 88 -6.49 -6.01 3.17
CA SER A 88 -7.78 -6.26 3.84
C SER A 88 -7.67 -7.25 5.00
N LEU A 89 -6.80 -8.27 4.88
CA LEU A 89 -6.57 -9.24 5.94
C LEU A 89 -5.83 -8.61 7.12
N GLY A 90 -4.79 -7.82 6.85
CA GLY A 90 -4.05 -7.09 7.88
C GLY A 90 -4.95 -6.12 8.65
N LEU A 91 -5.76 -5.31 7.94
CA LEU A 91 -6.71 -4.39 8.57
C LEU A 91 -7.79 -5.15 9.36
N SER A 92 -8.26 -6.31 8.87
CA SER A 92 -9.22 -7.15 9.60
C SER A 92 -8.61 -7.75 10.87
N PHE A 93 -7.32 -8.14 10.85
CA PHE A 93 -6.62 -8.59 12.07
C PHE A 93 -6.60 -7.49 13.13
N ILE A 94 -6.33 -6.24 12.73
CA ILE A 94 -6.33 -5.10 13.64
C ILE A 94 -7.75 -4.87 14.16
N ALA A 95 -8.76 -4.79 13.28
CA ALA A 95 -10.14 -4.54 13.66
C ALA A 95 -10.67 -5.58 14.67
N GLN A 96 -10.38 -6.85 14.44
CA GLN A 96 -10.90 -7.93 15.28
C GLN A 96 -10.05 -8.21 16.52
N GLY A 97 -8.75 -7.90 16.49
CA GLY A 97 -7.81 -8.19 17.57
C GLY A 97 -7.77 -7.17 18.70
N ILE A 98 -8.33 -5.97 18.51
CA ILE A 98 -8.47 -4.96 19.56
C ILE A 98 -9.64 -5.31 20.49
N ASP A 99 -9.45 -5.08 21.79
CA ASP A 99 -10.45 -5.28 22.83
C ASP A 99 -11.40 -4.06 22.87
N TRP A 100 -12.38 -4.04 21.98
CA TRP A 100 -13.39 -3.00 21.87
C TRP A 100 -14.42 -3.10 22.99
N GLN A 101 -14.87 -1.95 23.47
CA GLN A 101 -15.97 -1.86 24.43
C GLN A 101 -17.22 -1.29 23.75
N PRO A 102 -18.44 -1.72 24.11
CA PRO A 102 -19.65 -1.07 23.63
C PRO A 102 -19.65 0.43 23.90
N GLY A 103 -19.90 1.22 22.88
CA GLY A 103 -19.84 2.68 22.95
C GLY A 103 -18.48 3.30 22.58
N ASP A 104 -17.43 2.51 22.39
CA ASP A 104 -16.21 2.99 21.74
C ASP A 104 -16.54 3.52 20.35
N ASN A 105 -15.73 4.47 19.84
CA ASN A 105 -15.84 4.88 18.45
C ASN A 105 -14.49 4.88 17.74
N ILE A 106 -14.58 4.79 16.41
CA ILE A 106 -13.44 4.83 15.50
C ILE A 106 -13.66 5.88 14.43
N ILE A 107 -12.63 6.71 14.17
CA ILE A 107 -12.63 7.69 13.08
C ILE A 107 -12.13 7.02 11.80
N VAL A 108 -12.93 7.09 10.73
CA VAL A 108 -12.63 6.50 9.42
C VAL A 108 -13.00 7.47 8.29
N HIS A 109 -12.32 7.36 7.14
CA HIS A 109 -12.78 8.03 5.94
C HIS A 109 -13.88 7.18 5.27
N GLY A 110 -15.12 7.67 5.25
CA GLY A 110 -16.28 6.90 4.76
C GLY A 110 -16.25 6.61 3.26
N ASP A 111 -15.47 7.37 2.48
CA ASP A 111 -15.32 7.22 1.03
C ASP A 111 -13.93 6.69 0.62
N ASP A 112 -13.27 5.99 1.54
CA ASP A 112 -12.00 5.31 1.26
C ASP A 112 -12.21 4.01 0.48
N TYR A 113 -11.10 3.37 0.11
CA TYR A 113 -11.14 2.06 -0.53
C TYR A 113 -11.80 1.03 0.40
N PRO A 114 -12.67 0.14 -0.11
CA PRO A 114 -13.47 -0.78 0.72
C PRO A 114 -12.66 -1.61 1.73
N SER A 115 -11.41 -1.94 1.43
CA SER A 115 -10.53 -2.66 2.37
C SER A 115 -10.29 -1.89 3.68
N ASN A 116 -10.32 -0.55 3.62
CA ASN A 116 -10.17 0.31 4.81
C ASN A 116 -11.51 0.88 5.31
N VAL A 117 -12.62 0.27 4.95
CA VAL A 117 -13.97 0.64 5.40
C VAL A 117 -14.68 -0.56 6.04
N TYR A 118 -14.77 -1.67 5.33
CA TYR A 118 -15.56 -2.83 5.77
C TYR A 118 -15.08 -3.48 7.07
N PRO A 119 -13.78 -3.65 7.36
CA PRO A 119 -13.35 -4.21 8.64
C PRO A 119 -13.86 -3.40 9.84
N TRP A 120 -13.92 -2.08 9.69
CA TRP A 120 -14.38 -1.15 10.73
C TRP A 120 -15.92 -1.15 10.84
N MET A 121 -16.62 -1.24 9.71
CA MET A 121 -18.09 -1.39 9.71
C MET A 121 -18.55 -2.65 10.45
N ALA A 122 -17.80 -3.75 10.33
CA ALA A 122 -18.09 -5.00 11.03
C ALA A 122 -18.05 -4.87 12.57
N LEU A 123 -17.39 -3.84 13.12
CA LEU A 123 -17.34 -3.58 14.55
C LEU A 123 -18.67 -3.10 15.14
N ALA A 124 -19.64 -2.74 14.31
CA ALA A 124 -21.00 -2.39 14.76
C ALA A 124 -21.64 -3.53 15.59
N GLU A 125 -21.34 -4.80 15.28
CA GLU A 125 -21.80 -5.96 16.04
C GLU A 125 -21.24 -6.00 17.47
N LYS A 126 -20.11 -5.31 17.72
CA LYS A 126 -19.49 -5.13 19.03
C LYS A 126 -19.95 -3.85 19.74
N GLY A 127 -20.89 -3.11 19.13
CA GLY A 127 -21.37 -1.84 19.67
C GLY A 127 -20.41 -0.66 19.47
N VAL A 128 -19.49 -0.75 18.50
CA VAL A 128 -18.55 0.32 18.14
C VAL A 128 -19.18 1.25 17.11
N GLU A 129 -19.10 2.55 17.33
CA GLU A 129 -19.64 3.58 16.45
C GLU A 129 -18.59 4.04 15.43
N LEU A 130 -18.97 4.20 14.15
CA LEU A 130 -18.11 4.80 13.12
C LEU A 130 -18.35 6.31 13.05
N LYS A 131 -17.30 7.09 13.32
CA LYS A 131 -17.24 8.51 13.01
C LYS A 131 -16.61 8.71 11.64
N ARG A 132 -17.40 9.20 10.71
CA ARG A 132 -16.98 9.36 9.32
C ARG A 132 -16.41 10.74 9.07
N LEU A 133 -15.20 10.79 8.55
CA LEU A 133 -14.64 11.98 7.91
C LEU A 133 -15.35 12.18 6.57
N GLU A 134 -15.80 13.40 6.34
CA GLU A 134 -16.45 13.85 5.10
C GLU A 134 -15.70 15.08 4.59
N PRO A 135 -14.55 14.90 3.93
CA PRO A 135 -13.73 16.01 3.46
C PRO A 135 -14.40 16.76 2.31
N ASP A 136 -14.16 18.08 2.24
CA ASP A 136 -14.72 18.97 1.21
C ASP A 136 -14.28 18.60 -0.23
N ALA A 137 -13.17 17.90 -0.37
CA ALA A 137 -12.67 17.41 -1.64
C ALA A 137 -12.19 15.96 -1.50
N PRO A 138 -12.29 15.12 -2.56
CA PRO A 138 -12.04 13.69 -2.49
C PRO A 138 -10.71 13.31 -1.83
N GLY A 139 -10.76 12.71 -0.65
CA GLY A 139 -9.62 12.24 0.11
C GLY A 139 -8.71 13.31 0.72
N ARG A 140 -9.08 14.59 0.67
CA ARG A 140 -8.34 15.68 1.31
C ARG A 140 -8.69 15.73 2.79
N ILE A 141 -7.86 15.10 3.59
CA ILE A 141 -8.02 15.04 5.06
C ILE A 141 -6.87 15.82 5.67
N GLU A 142 -7.20 16.94 6.30
CA GLU A 142 -6.26 17.73 7.10
C GLU A 142 -6.26 17.20 8.55
N PRO A 143 -5.17 17.37 9.31
CA PRO A 143 -5.12 16.93 10.70
C PRO A 143 -6.29 17.45 11.55
N GLU A 144 -6.71 18.69 11.33
CA GLU A 144 -7.80 19.35 12.06
C GLU A 144 -9.15 18.66 11.84
N ASP A 145 -9.40 18.09 10.67
CA ASP A 145 -10.63 17.32 10.37
C ASP A 145 -10.73 16.10 11.26
N VAL A 146 -9.58 15.42 11.46
CA VAL A 146 -9.51 14.26 12.36
C VAL A 146 -9.72 14.68 13.80
N PHE A 147 -9.05 15.79 14.23
CA PHE A 147 -9.09 16.26 15.61
C PHE A 147 -10.48 16.74 16.02
N ALA A 148 -11.24 17.33 15.09
CA ALA A 148 -12.61 17.79 15.33
C ALA A 148 -13.59 16.65 15.66
N LEU A 149 -13.30 15.41 15.24
CA LEU A 149 -14.14 14.25 15.51
C LEU A 149 -13.78 13.53 16.82
N ILE A 150 -12.70 13.90 17.49
CA ILE A 150 -12.26 13.24 18.71
C ILE A 150 -13.19 13.57 19.88
N ASP A 151 -13.64 12.53 20.58
CA ASP A 151 -14.36 12.65 21.85
C ASP A 151 -13.80 11.65 22.90
N PRO A 152 -14.31 11.64 24.16
CA PRO A 152 -13.82 10.74 25.21
C PRO A 152 -13.96 9.25 24.93
N ARG A 153 -14.78 8.85 23.94
CA ARG A 153 -15.00 7.46 23.54
C ARG A 153 -14.20 7.07 22.30
N THR A 154 -13.44 8.01 21.71
CA THR A 154 -12.64 7.73 20.52
C THR A 154 -11.49 6.82 20.87
N ARG A 155 -11.49 5.60 20.30
CA ARG A 155 -10.52 4.55 20.59
C ARG A 155 -9.41 4.48 19.55
N MET A 156 -9.73 4.76 18.28
CA MET A 156 -8.82 4.63 17.15
C MET A 156 -9.18 5.61 16.03
N ALA A 157 -8.19 6.02 15.25
CA ALA A 157 -8.38 6.51 13.89
C ALA A 157 -7.77 5.49 12.91
N ALA A 158 -8.49 5.17 11.82
CA ALA A 158 -8.03 4.26 10.77
C ALA A 158 -8.15 4.96 9.42
N LEU A 159 -7.00 5.35 8.85
CA LEU A 159 -6.93 6.21 7.67
C LEU A 159 -5.94 5.64 6.65
N ALA A 160 -6.23 5.86 5.35
CA ALA A 160 -5.23 5.61 4.31
C ALA A 160 -4.16 6.71 4.32
N SER A 161 -2.91 6.31 4.21
CA SER A 161 -1.76 7.21 4.08
C SER A 161 -1.84 8.12 2.85
N CYS A 162 -2.52 7.62 1.80
CA CYS A 162 -2.75 8.33 0.56
C CYS A 162 -4.07 7.85 -0.06
N HIS A 163 -4.93 8.79 -0.44
CA HIS A 163 -6.23 8.46 -1.03
C HIS A 163 -6.07 7.80 -2.40
N TYR A 164 -6.76 6.68 -2.59
CA TYR A 164 -6.56 5.79 -3.74
C TYR A 164 -7.00 6.36 -5.10
N VAL A 165 -7.85 7.39 -5.13
CA VAL A 165 -8.25 8.08 -6.36
C VAL A 165 -7.46 9.37 -6.55
N SER A 166 -7.55 10.29 -5.60
CA SER A 166 -7.03 11.65 -5.74
C SER A 166 -5.51 11.74 -5.57
N GLY A 167 -4.91 10.77 -4.86
CA GLY A 167 -3.48 10.81 -4.56
C GLY A 167 -3.09 11.81 -3.47
N TYR A 168 -4.05 12.31 -2.69
CA TYR A 168 -3.75 13.16 -1.54
C TYR A 168 -3.12 12.35 -0.43
N ARG A 169 -1.91 12.73 0.02
CA ARG A 169 -1.23 12.14 1.18
C ARG A 169 -1.56 12.93 2.44
N ILE A 170 -2.02 12.24 3.47
CA ILE A 170 -2.27 12.84 4.78
C ILE A 170 -0.97 13.08 5.55
N ASP A 171 -0.96 14.01 6.49
CA ASP A 171 0.16 14.19 7.44
C ASP A 171 0.07 13.14 8.56
N ILE A 172 0.63 11.94 8.30
CA ILE A 172 0.69 10.84 9.27
C ILE A 172 1.39 11.28 10.56
N GLY A 173 2.43 12.11 10.43
CA GLY A 173 3.23 12.56 11.57
C GLY A 173 2.46 13.48 12.50
N ALA A 174 1.75 14.47 11.96
CA ALA A 174 0.93 15.40 12.76
C ALA A 174 -0.27 14.68 13.39
N ILE A 175 -1.00 13.89 12.60
CA ILE A 175 -2.16 13.13 13.07
C ILE A 175 -1.73 12.14 14.17
N GLY A 176 -0.71 11.32 13.89
CA GLY A 176 -0.28 10.29 14.83
C GLY A 176 0.25 10.85 16.14
N ARG A 177 0.97 11.97 16.11
CA ARG A 177 1.49 12.64 17.31
C ARG A 177 0.36 13.12 18.22
N GLU A 178 -0.68 13.72 17.65
CA GLU A 178 -1.84 14.20 18.40
C GLU A 178 -2.68 13.04 18.95
N LEU A 179 -2.96 12.02 18.14
CA LEU A 179 -3.68 10.82 18.60
C LEU A 179 -2.95 10.14 19.76
N ARG A 180 -1.62 9.98 19.65
CA ARG A 180 -0.79 9.39 20.69
C ARG A 180 -0.82 10.21 21.99
N SER A 181 -0.79 11.56 21.90
CA SER A 181 -0.88 12.42 23.07
C SER A 181 -2.18 12.25 23.86
N ARG A 182 -3.24 11.83 23.19
CA ARG A 182 -4.58 11.55 23.76
C ARG A 182 -4.80 10.06 24.08
N GLY A 183 -3.82 9.19 23.86
CA GLY A 183 -3.96 7.75 24.08
C GLY A 183 -4.86 7.04 23.08
N ILE A 184 -5.11 7.64 21.91
CA ILE A 184 -5.92 7.11 20.83
C ILE A 184 -5.02 6.33 19.86
N LEU A 185 -5.44 5.15 19.45
CA LEU A 185 -4.69 4.30 18.53
C LEU A 185 -4.74 4.84 17.09
N PHE A 186 -3.65 4.64 16.35
CA PHE A 186 -3.58 5.04 14.95
C PHE A 186 -3.25 3.84 14.05
N CYS A 187 -4.18 3.50 13.16
CA CYS A 187 -4.05 2.48 12.13
C CYS A 187 -3.94 3.13 10.76
N VAL A 188 -2.96 2.72 9.97
CA VAL A 188 -2.70 3.26 8.63
C VAL A 188 -2.85 2.17 7.57
N ASP A 189 -3.69 2.39 6.57
CA ASP A 189 -3.61 1.68 5.30
C ASP A 189 -2.48 2.30 4.47
N GLY A 190 -1.35 1.60 4.40
CA GLY A 190 -0.12 2.07 3.77
C GLY A 190 0.00 1.72 2.28
N ILE A 191 -1.00 1.04 1.69
CA ILE A 191 -0.86 0.44 0.36
C ILE A 191 -0.58 1.42 -0.78
N GLN A 192 -0.86 2.72 -0.61
CA GLN A 192 -0.61 3.73 -1.63
C GLN A 192 0.68 4.54 -1.40
N THR A 193 1.40 4.27 -0.30
CA THR A 193 2.67 4.96 -0.01
C THR A 193 3.85 4.02 0.17
N VAL A 194 3.65 2.84 0.78
CA VAL A 194 4.75 1.89 1.02
C VAL A 194 5.33 1.40 -0.30
N GLY A 195 6.63 1.64 -0.51
CA GLY A 195 7.34 1.38 -1.75
C GLY A 195 7.37 2.57 -2.73
N ALA A 196 6.58 3.64 -2.49
CA ALA A 196 6.55 4.86 -3.29
C ALA A 196 7.11 6.09 -2.56
N PHE A 197 6.79 6.20 -1.27
CA PHE A 197 7.15 7.35 -0.43
C PHE A 197 7.57 6.88 0.96
N PRO A 198 8.49 7.59 1.64
CA PRO A 198 8.71 7.40 3.06
C PRO A 198 7.40 7.45 3.82
N THR A 199 7.13 6.40 4.59
CA THR A 199 5.89 6.25 5.37
C THR A 199 6.30 6.00 6.83
N PRO A 200 6.67 7.05 7.58
CA PRO A 200 7.23 6.92 8.93
C PRO A 200 6.18 6.38 9.90
N VAL A 201 6.54 5.38 10.68
CA VAL A 201 5.67 4.72 11.64
C VAL A 201 5.92 5.12 13.10
N GLU A 202 6.71 6.17 13.35
CA GLU A 202 7.06 6.62 14.71
C GLU A 202 5.83 6.84 15.60
N HIS A 203 4.77 7.43 15.04
CA HIS A 203 3.51 7.72 15.74
C HIS A 203 2.33 6.86 15.24
N VAL A 204 2.62 5.77 14.54
CA VAL A 204 1.62 4.81 14.04
C VAL A 204 1.68 3.56 14.91
N ASP A 205 0.53 3.00 15.28
CA ASP A 205 0.44 1.78 16.07
C ASP A 205 0.35 0.54 15.19
N PHE A 206 -0.36 0.66 14.06
CA PHE A 206 -0.58 -0.43 13.10
C PHE A 206 -0.52 0.09 11.67
N LEU A 207 0.07 -0.72 10.78
CA LEU A 207 0.02 -0.44 9.34
C LEU A 207 -0.11 -1.75 8.56
N ALA A 208 -0.93 -1.74 7.51
CA ALA A 208 -1.02 -2.86 6.57
C ALA A 208 -0.80 -2.38 5.13
N ALA A 209 -0.08 -3.17 4.33
CA ALA A 209 0.13 -2.92 2.91
C ALA A 209 0.43 -4.22 2.16
N ASP A 210 -0.26 -4.49 1.05
CA ASP A 210 0.06 -5.61 0.15
C ASP A 210 1.09 -5.18 -0.92
N ALA A 211 1.87 -6.14 -1.42
CA ALA A 211 2.98 -5.88 -2.33
C ALA A 211 2.58 -5.46 -3.75
N HIS A 212 1.36 -5.73 -4.18
CA HIS A 212 0.92 -5.69 -5.59
C HIS A 212 0.73 -4.30 -6.20
N LYS A 213 1.20 -3.24 -5.55
CA LYS A 213 1.14 -1.86 -6.08
C LYS A 213 2.53 -1.24 -6.18
N TRP A 214 2.86 -0.39 -5.22
CA TRP A 214 4.11 0.37 -5.24
C TRP A 214 5.34 -0.42 -4.79
N MET A 215 5.14 -1.53 -4.06
CA MET A 215 6.22 -2.46 -3.75
C MET A 215 6.59 -3.38 -4.92
N LEU A 216 5.87 -3.35 -6.04
CA LEU A 216 6.13 -4.14 -7.26
C LEU A 216 6.19 -5.66 -7.03
N GLY A 217 5.55 -6.15 -5.99
CA GLY A 217 5.54 -7.56 -5.63
C GLY A 217 4.27 -8.31 -6.06
N PRO A 218 4.22 -9.61 -5.82
CA PRO A 218 3.04 -10.44 -6.09
C PRO A 218 1.82 -10.04 -5.23
N CYS A 219 0.62 -10.31 -5.76
CA CYS A 219 -0.62 -10.19 -5.00
C CYS A 219 -0.62 -11.12 -3.78
N SER A 220 -1.27 -10.70 -2.70
CA SER A 220 -1.40 -11.48 -1.46
C SER A 220 -0.06 -11.85 -0.79
N SER A 221 0.92 -10.98 -0.89
CA SER A 221 2.19 -11.05 -0.18
C SER A 221 2.45 -9.73 0.52
N GLY A 222 1.64 -9.43 1.52
CA GLY A 222 1.65 -8.16 2.23
C GLY A 222 2.43 -8.18 3.54
N ILE A 223 2.52 -7.01 4.13
CA ILE A 223 3.11 -6.77 5.43
C ILE A 223 2.06 -6.23 6.41
N LEU A 224 2.21 -6.61 7.66
CA LEU A 224 1.52 -6.03 8.81
C LEU A 224 2.58 -5.52 9.77
N TYR A 225 2.61 -4.22 9.98
CA TYR A 225 3.38 -3.59 11.04
C TYR A 225 2.52 -3.48 12.29
N VAL A 226 3.06 -3.94 13.41
CA VAL A 226 2.47 -3.79 14.74
C VAL A 226 3.55 -3.27 15.67
N LYS A 227 3.38 -2.02 16.12
CA LYS A 227 4.32 -1.38 17.02
C LYS A 227 4.62 -2.28 18.23
N ARG A 228 5.86 -2.37 18.64
CA ARG A 228 6.32 -3.29 19.70
C ARG A 228 5.45 -3.24 20.96
N GLU A 229 5.13 -2.05 21.43
CA GLU A 229 4.31 -1.84 22.62
C GLU A 229 2.82 -2.18 22.42
N MET A 230 2.38 -2.35 21.17
CA MET A 230 1.00 -2.71 20.83
C MET A 230 0.80 -4.22 20.64
N GLN A 231 1.87 -5.02 20.57
CA GLN A 231 1.77 -6.45 20.31
C GLN A 231 1.02 -7.22 21.42
N ASP A 232 1.06 -6.75 22.65
CA ASP A 232 0.28 -7.37 23.72
C ASP A 232 -1.17 -6.87 23.78
N ARG A 233 -1.47 -5.75 23.13
CA ARG A 233 -2.82 -5.17 23.02
C ARG A 233 -3.59 -5.68 21.82
N LEU A 234 -2.90 -6.02 20.73
CA LEU A 234 -3.48 -6.62 19.54
C LEU A 234 -3.46 -8.15 19.66
N LYS A 235 -4.58 -8.74 20.02
CA LYS A 235 -4.70 -10.21 20.14
C LYS A 235 -4.70 -10.86 18.76
N PRO A 236 -3.89 -11.93 18.53
CA PRO A 236 -4.01 -12.70 17.29
C PRO A 236 -5.40 -13.31 17.15
N VAL A 237 -6.04 -13.10 16.01
CA VAL A 237 -7.40 -13.58 15.73
C VAL A 237 -7.44 -14.87 14.93
N VAL A 238 -6.29 -15.30 14.44
CA VAL A 238 -6.08 -16.57 13.73
C VAL A 238 -4.98 -17.34 14.46
N GLN A 239 -5.25 -18.59 14.79
CA GLN A 239 -4.36 -19.48 15.52
C GLN A 239 -3.91 -20.63 14.62
N GLY A 240 -2.63 -21.01 14.74
CA GLY A 240 -2.08 -22.14 14.04
C GLY A 240 -0.67 -22.50 14.54
N TRP A 241 -0.09 -23.51 13.96
CA TRP A 241 1.19 -24.06 14.41
C TRP A 241 2.37 -23.09 14.28
N HIS A 242 2.30 -22.12 13.34
CA HIS A 242 3.44 -21.24 13.06
C HIS A 242 3.52 -20.03 13.99
N ASN A 243 2.40 -19.48 14.47
CA ASN A 243 2.39 -18.33 15.38
C ASN A 243 2.40 -18.67 16.87
N LEU A 244 2.28 -19.94 17.18
CA LEU A 244 2.33 -20.48 18.56
C LEU A 244 3.61 -21.30 18.77
N SER A 245 3.94 -21.54 20.04
CA SER A 245 4.93 -22.53 20.42
C SER A 245 4.33 -23.92 20.13
N CYS A 246 4.91 -24.64 19.17
CA CYS A 246 4.43 -25.93 18.71
C CYS A 246 5.61 -26.90 18.47
N PRO A 247 6.32 -27.34 19.55
CA PRO A 247 7.44 -28.25 19.42
C PRO A 247 7.03 -29.55 18.71
N ASP A 248 7.84 -29.99 17.77
CA ASP A 248 7.60 -31.20 17.00
C ASP A 248 6.23 -31.28 16.32
N PHE A 249 5.62 -30.12 16.03
CA PHE A 249 4.26 -29.98 15.49
C PHE A 249 3.16 -30.58 16.37
N ILE A 250 3.42 -30.74 17.68
CA ILE A 250 2.45 -31.25 18.65
C ILE A 250 1.74 -30.07 19.34
N ALA A 251 0.40 -30.04 19.24
CA ALA A 251 -0.41 -29.03 19.91
C ALA A 251 -0.20 -29.04 21.43
N GLN A 252 -0.04 -27.87 22.03
CA GLN A 252 0.18 -27.70 23.45
C GLN A 252 -1.13 -27.35 24.17
N GLU A 253 -1.14 -27.48 25.50
CA GLU A 253 -2.30 -27.19 26.36
C GLU A 253 -2.58 -25.68 26.49
N THR A 254 -1.62 -24.82 26.14
CA THR A 254 -1.71 -23.36 26.27
C THR A 254 -1.36 -22.65 24.95
N LEU A 255 -1.96 -21.49 24.74
CA LEU A 255 -1.64 -20.64 23.60
C LEU A 255 -0.44 -19.74 23.95
N ASP A 256 0.77 -20.23 23.68
CA ASP A 256 2.01 -19.49 23.86
C ASP A 256 2.44 -18.87 22.52
N TYR A 257 2.06 -17.58 22.30
CA TYR A 257 2.35 -16.87 21.06
C TYR A 257 3.81 -16.46 20.97
N LYS A 258 4.34 -16.44 19.74
CA LYS A 258 5.66 -15.87 19.46
C LYS A 258 5.75 -14.43 19.96
N PRO A 259 6.93 -13.99 20.49
CA PRO A 259 7.07 -12.72 21.23
C PRO A 259 7.21 -11.49 20.32
N ASP A 260 6.95 -11.61 19.02
CA ASP A 260 7.15 -10.57 18.00
C ASP A 260 6.06 -10.62 16.91
N GLY A 261 6.21 -9.89 15.82
CA GLY A 261 5.25 -9.81 14.72
C GLY A 261 4.82 -11.17 14.17
N ARG A 262 5.64 -12.22 14.28
CA ARG A 262 5.29 -13.57 13.84
C ARG A 262 4.08 -14.17 14.56
N ARG A 263 3.64 -13.58 15.67
CA ARG A 263 2.38 -13.95 16.35
C ARG A 263 1.14 -13.78 15.47
N TYR A 264 1.25 -13.05 14.36
CA TYR A 264 0.16 -12.85 13.41
C TYR A 264 0.27 -13.72 12.16
N GLU A 265 1.26 -14.62 12.09
CA GLU A 265 1.54 -15.54 10.99
C GLU A 265 1.13 -16.96 11.38
N ALA A 266 -0.15 -17.31 11.19
CA ALA A 266 -0.73 -18.50 11.81
C ALA A 266 -0.31 -19.84 11.19
N GLY A 267 0.05 -19.88 9.92
CA GLY A 267 0.33 -21.15 9.23
C GLY A 267 1.42 -21.04 8.18
N THR A 268 1.51 -22.05 7.32
CA THR A 268 2.45 -22.07 6.20
C THR A 268 2.28 -20.81 5.35
N ALA A 269 3.38 -20.11 5.14
CA ALA A 269 3.40 -18.84 4.43
C ALA A 269 3.17 -19.02 2.92
N ASN A 270 2.73 -17.95 2.24
CA ASN A 270 2.68 -17.87 0.78
C ASN A 270 4.12 -17.77 0.22
N LEU A 271 4.84 -18.91 0.18
CA LEU A 271 6.26 -18.92 -0.18
C LEU A 271 6.51 -18.38 -1.59
N LEU A 272 5.69 -18.74 -2.58
CA LEU A 272 5.79 -18.21 -3.93
C LEU A 272 5.65 -16.68 -3.96
N GLY A 273 4.67 -16.15 -3.23
CA GLY A 273 4.48 -14.70 -3.11
C GLY A 273 5.63 -14.02 -2.40
N ILE A 274 6.13 -14.62 -1.32
CA ILE A 274 7.21 -14.03 -0.50
C ILE A 274 8.54 -14.02 -1.26
N VAL A 275 8.87 -15.04 -2.03
CA VAL A 275 10.07 -15.08 -2.87
C VAL A 275 10.07 -13.91 -3.86
N GLY A 276 8.96 -13.69 -4.56
CA GLY A 276 8.83 -12.56 -5.49
C GLY A 276 8.82 -11.21 -4.77
N HIS A 277 8.16 -11.11 -3.61
CA HIS A 277 8.13 -9.90 -2.80
C HIS A 277 9.53 -9.55 -2.25
N HIS A 278 10.27 -10.54 -1.79
CA HIS A 278 11.66 -10.36 -1.37
C HIS A 278 12.51 -9.72 -2.48
N ALA A 279 12.43 -10.27 -3.70
CA ALA A 279 13.18 -9.75 -4.84
C ALA A 279 12.78 -8.31 -5.20
N SER A 280 11.49 -7.99 -5.16
CA SER A 280 11.02 -6.62 -5.41
C SER A 280 11.43 -5.64 -4.30
N LEU A 281 11.40 -6.06 -3.03
CA LEU A 281 11.88 -5.24 -1.92
C LEU A 281 13.38 -4.97 -2.00
N GLN A 282 14.19 -5.94 -2.42
CA GLN A 282 15.62 -5.75 -2.67
C GLN A 282 15.87 -4.69 -3.76
N LEU A 283 15.08 -4.73 -4.83
CA LEU A 283 15.14 -3.72 -5.89
C LEU A 283 14.85 -2.31 -5.35
N LEU A 284 13.80 -2.16 -4.53
CA LEU A 284 13.44 -0.86 -3.95
C LEU A 284 14.49 -0.35 -2.95
N ASP A 285 15.04 -1.23 -2.14
CA ASP A 285 16.11 -0.91 -1.17
C ASP A 285 17.39 -0.43 -1.91
N GLU A 286 17.79 -1.12 -2.98
CA GLU A 286 18.92 -0.73 -3.83
C GLU A 286 18.71 0.65 -4.49
N LEU A 287 17.51 0.93 -5.00
CA LEU A 287 17.19 2.19 -5.66
C LEU A 287 17.10 3.36 -4.67
N GLY A 288 16.63 3.09 -3.47
CA GLY A 288 16.42 4.08 -2.41
C GLY A 288 15.08 4.79 -2.51
N LEU A 289 14.28 4.69 -1.45
CA LEU A 289 12.90 5.17 -1.40
C LEU A 289 12.77 6.69 -1.62
N ASP A 290 13.71 7.49 -1.09
CA ASP A 290 13.72 8.94 -1.29
C ASP A 290 13.90 9.32 -2.77
N LYS A 291 14.72 8.59 -3.50
CA LYS A 291 14.94 8.81 -4.94
C LYS A 291 13.68 8.41 -5.74
N ILE A 292 13.04 7.32 -5.36
CA ILE A 292 11.77 6.90 -5.96
C ILE A 292 10.71 7.98 -5.74
N ALA A 293 10.54 8.47 -4.51
CA ALA A 293 9.61 9.53 -4.18
C ALA A 293 9.86 10.82 -4.96
N ALA A 294 11.13 11.24 -5.03
CA ALA A 294 11.53 12.44 -5.78
C ALA A 294 11.20 12.33 -7.29
N ASP A 295 11.46 11.16 -7.89
CA ASP A 295 11.13 10.88 -9.29
C ASP A 295 9.60 10.89 -9.55
N LEU A 296 8.82 10.28 -8.67
CA LEU A 296 7.35 10.28 -8.77
C LEU A 296 6.79 11.70 -8.68
N LEU A 297 7.29 12.52 -7.77
CA LEU A 297 6.90 13.93 -7.65
C LEU A 297 7.35 14.75 -8.87
N ALA A 298 8.52 14.48 -9.44
CA ALA A 298 8.97 15.10 -10.67
C ALA A 298 8.03 14.81 -11.85
N LYS A 299 7.57 13.55 -11.98
CA LYS A 299 6.56 13.17 -12.98
C LYS A 299 5.23 13.90 -12.77
N ARG A 300 4.76 14.02 -11.52
CA ARG A 300 3.56 14.80 -11.20
C ARG A 300 3.73 16.27 -11.57
N ARG A 301 4.85 16.91 -11.17
CA ARG A 301 5.13 18.33 -11.51
C ARG A 301 5.11 18.60 -13.01
N ARG A 302 5.44 17.60 -13.82
CA ARG A 302 5.34 17.69 -15.29
C ARG A 302 3.92 17.44 -15.77
N LEU A 303 3.24 16.42 -15.30
CA LEU A 303 1.92 16.01 -15.80
C LEU A 303 0.82 17.03 -15.51
N VAL A 304 0.78 17.58 -14.29
CA VAL A 304 -0.34 18.43 -13.86
C VAL A 304 -0.49 19.68 -14.73
N PRO A 305 0.55 20.50 -14.99
CA PRO A 305 0.42 21.68 -15.86
C PRO A 305 0.00 21.32 -17.29
N GLU A 306 0.54 20.23 -17.86
CA GLU A 306 0.21 19.79 -19.22
C GLU A 306 -1.25 19.32 -19.33
N LEU A 307 -1.77 18.62 -18.33
CA LEU A 307 -3.18 18.23 -18.28
C LEU A 307 -4.11 19.44 -18.20
N LEU A 308 -3.77 20.41 -17.33
CA LEU A 308 -4.52 21.67 -17.22
C LEU A 308 -4.51 22.43 -18.54
N ALA A 309 -3.36 22.54 -19.21
CA ALA A 309 -3.22 23.20 -20.52
C ALA A 309 -4.07 22.54 -21.63
N LYS A 310 -4.36 21.24 -21.47
CA LYS A 310 -5.25 20.47 -22.37
C LYS A 310 -6.73 20.54 -21.96
N GLY A 311 -7.07 21.39 -20.99
CA GLY A 311 -8.44 21.59 -20.52
C GLY A 311 -8.98 20.47 -19.64
N CYS A 312 -8.11 19.72 -19.00
CA CYS A 312 -8.52 18.72 -18.01
C CYS A 312 -8.73 19.37 -16.63
N ASP A 313 -9.73 18.89 -15.90
CA ASP A 313 -9.93 19.19 -14.49
C ASP A 313 -9.13 18.17 -13.67
N VAL A 314 -8.02 18.61 -13.05
CA VAL A 314 -7.12 17.74 -12.29
C VAL A 314 -7.42 17.85 -10.81
N LEU A 315 -7.71 16.70 -10.16
CA LEU A 315 -7.92 16.66 -8.71
C LEU A 315 -6.64 17.09 -7.98
N HIS A 316 -6.78 18.01 -7.02
CA HIS A 316 -5.68 18.49 -6.18
C HIS A 316 -4.47 18.96 -7.00
N ALA A 317 -4.73 19.75 -8.06
CA ALA A 317 -3.66 20.29 -8.92
C ALA A 317 -2.67 21.17 -8.14
N ASP A 318 -3.13 21.85 -7.12
CA ASP A 318 -2.45 22.90 -6.35
C ASP A 318 -2.02 22.48 -4.94
N VAL A 319 -2.14 21.18 -4.57
CA VAL A 319 -1.74 20.75 -3.23
C VAL A 319 -0.24 20.93 -2.99
N PRO A 320 0.17 21.23 -1.73
CA PRO A 320 1.58 21.21 -1.35
C PRO A 320 2.27 19.89 -1.70
N GLU A 321 3.54 19.94 -2.02
CA GLU A 321 4.31 18.73 -2.37
C GLU A 321 4.29 17.67 -1.26
N ALA A 322 4.21 18.10 0.00
CA ALA A 322 4.08 17.21 1.15
C ALA A 322 2.81 16.33 1.08
N ASN A 323 1.73 16.84 0.49
CA ASN A 323 0.46 16.15 0.33
C ASN A 323 0.26 15.54 -1.07
N ALA A 324 1.19 15.80 -1.99
CA ALA A 324 1.16 15.24 -3.35
C ALA A 324 1.73 13.80 -3.38
N SER A 325 1.29 13.00 -4.35
CA SER A 325 1.81 11.66 -4.61
C SER A 325 2.09 11.43 -6.10
N GLY A 326 2.50 10.22 -6.47
CA GLY A 326 2.62 9.78 -7.86
C GLY A 326 1.26 9.56 -8.56
N ILE A 327 0.16 9.63 -7.83
CA ILE A 327 -1.20 9.50 -8.39
C ILE A 327 -1.67 10.87 -8.88
N VAL A 328 -2.17 10.93 -10.13
CA VAL A 328 -2.83 12.09 -10.73
C VAL A 328 -4.15 11.63 -11.30
N ALA A 329 -5.26 12.19 -10.81
CA ALA A 329 -6.59 11.89 -11.32
C ALA A 329 -7.20 13.11 -11.98
N PHE A 330 -7.86 12.94 -13.12
CA PHE A 330 -8.47 14.01 -13.87
C PHE A 330 -9.74 13.58 -14.59
N SER A 331 -10.61 14.56 -14.90
CA SER A 331 -11.65 14.48 -15.90
C SER A 331 -11.37 15.48 -17.03
N LYS A 332 -12.09 15.34 -18.13
CA LYS A 332 -12.02 16.31 -19.25
C LYS A 332 -13.44 16.73 -19.60
N PRO A 333 -13.81 17.99 -19.40
CA PRO A 333 -15.16 18.48 -19.68
C PRO A 333 -15.62 18.15 -21.11
N GLY A 334 -16.84 17.61 -21.22
CA GLY A 334 -17.43 17.27 -22.51
C GLY A 334 -16.95 15.94 -23.10
N GLU A 335 -16.09 15.19 -22.42
CA GLU A 335 -15.56 13.92 -22.91
C GLU A 335 -16.03 12.74 -22.04
N ASP A 336 -16.37 11.61 -22.66
CA ASP A 336 -16.62 10.36 -21.93
C ASP A 336 -15.29 9.74 -21.49
N MET A 337 -15.07 9.64 -20.18
CA MET A 337 -13.84 9.10 -19.61
C MET A 337 -13.62 7.63 -19.92
N ALA A 338 -14.68 6.85 -20.19
CA ALA A 338 -14.53 5.45 -20.60
C ALA A 338 -14.05 5.36 -22.07
N ALA A 339 -14.58 6.23 -22.93
CA ALA A 339 -14.11 6.35 -24.32
C ALA A 339 -12.66 6.86 -24.36
N LEU A 340 -12.32 7.83 -23.51
CA LEU A 340 -10.94 8.31 -23.37
C LEU A 340 -10.00 7.19 -22.90
N GLN A 341 -10.36 6.39 -21.90
CA GLN A 341 -9.55 5.25 -21.49
C GLN A 341 -9.30 4.27 -22.63
N ALA A 342 -10.34 3.95 -23.41
CA ALA A 342 -10.20 3.04 -24.55
C ALA A 342 -9.27 3.62 -25.63
N ARG A 343 -9.36 4.93 -25.93
CA ARG A 343 -8.46 5.63 -26.88
C ARG A 343 -7.01 5.61 -26.39
N LEU A 344 -6.78 5.88 -25.11
CA LEU A 344 -5.44 5.78 -24.51
C LEU A 344 -4.87 4.37 -24.61
N GLY A 345 -5.71 3.34 -24.37
CA GLY A 345 -5.31 1.94 -24.57
C GLY A 345 -4.89 1.63 -26.00
N GLN A 346 -5.62 2.14 -26.99
CA GLN A 346 -5.27 2.01 -28.42
C GLN A 346 -3.96 2.74 -28.77
N ALA A 347 -3.65 3.83 -28.07
CA ALA A 347 -2.38 4.55 -28.20
C ALA A 347 -1.22 3.88 -27.42
N GLY A 348 -1.42 2.68 -26.85
CA GLY A 348 -0.41 1.97 -26.07
C GLY A 348 -0.14 2.61 -24.70
N VAL A 349 -1.17 3.16 -24.05
CA VAL A 349 -1.08 3.74 -22.71
C VAL A 349 -2.12 3.08 -21.80
N THR A 350 -1.66 2.40 -20.76
CA THR A 350 -2.53 1.76 -19.77
C THR A 350 -2.77 2.69 -18.59
N VAL A 351 -4.04 3.03 -18.35
CA VAL A 351 -4.49 3.89 -17.25
C VAL A 351 -5.67 3.27 -16.51
N SER A 352 -6.01 3.78 -15.32
CA SER A 352 -7.18 3.32 -14.58
C SER A 352 -8.36 4.27 -14.75
N LEU A 353 -9.54 3.73 -15.08
CA LEU A 353 -10.82 4.45 -14.93
C LEU A 353 -11.30 4.29 -13.49
N ARG A 354 -11.74 5.37 -12.87
CA ARG A 354 -12.34 5.38 -11.53
C ARG A 354 -13.74 5.96 -11.60
N VAL A 355 -14.66 5.33 -10.90
CA VAL A 355 -16.02 5.81 -10.73
C VAL A 355 -16.14 6.31 -9.29
N MET A 356 -16.54 7.56 -9.13
CA MET A 356 -16.76 8.18 -7.84
C MET A 356 -18.16 7.82 -7.31
N ARG A 357 -18.41 8.07 -6.02
CA ARG A 357 -19.69 7.74 -5.38
C ARG A 357 -20.88 8.46 -6.01
N ASP A 358 -20.67 9.65 -6.56
CA ASP A 358 -21.70 10.42 -7.29
C ASP A 358 -21.91 9.96 -8.74
N GLY A 359 -21.18 8.91 -9.17
CA GLY A 359 -21.22 8.36 -10.53
C GLY A 359 -20.30 9.06 -11.52
N SER A 360 -19.63 10.15 -11.13
CA SER A 360 -18.62 10.80 -11.98
C SER A 360 -17.44 9.87 -12.26
N LYS A 361 -16.80 10.04 -13.41
CA LYS A 361 -15.69 9.18 -13.86
C LYS A 361 -14.42 9.98 -14.03
N LEU A 362 -13.31 9.39 -13.62
CA LEU A 362 -11.99 10.00 -13.69
C LEU A 362 -11.00 9.02 -14.33
N ILE A 363 -10.05 9.54 -15.09
CA ILE A 363 -8.82 8.82 -15.44
C ILE A 363 -7.83 9.03 -14.30
N ARG A 364 -7.29 7.94 -13.78
CA ARG A 364 -6.23 7.95 -12.77
C ARG A 364 -4.93 7.44 -13.37
N LEU A 365 -3.93 8.30 -13.33
CA LEU A 365 -2.55 8.02 -13.68
C LEU A 365 -1.77 7.67 -12.43
N SER A 366 -0.89 6.70 -12.53
CA SER A 366 0.04 6.32 -11.47
C SER A 366 1.30 5.71 -12.08
N PRO A 367 2.18 6.54 -12.65
CA PRO A 367 3.49 6.10 -13.14
C PRO A 367 4.37 5.62 -12.00
N HIS A 368 5.35 4.76 -12.31
CA HIS A 368 6.42 4.39 -11.39
C HIS A 368 7.79 4.92 -11.86
N PHE A 369 8.85 4.70 -11.10
CA PHE A 369 10.18 5.25 -11.38
C PHE A 369 10.74 4.82 -12.75
N TYR A 370 10.38 3.68 -13.29
CA TYR A 370 10.87 3.21 -14.58
C TYR A 370 10.16 3.82 -15.81
N ASN A 371 9.02 4.51 -15.59
CA ASN A 371 8.35 5.21 -16.69
C ASN A 371 9.16 6.42 -17.14
N THR A 372 9.31 6.55 -18.47
CA THR A 372 10.13 7.59 -19.10
C THR A 372 9.31 8.85 -19.46
N PRO A 373 9.98 9.99 -19.68
CA PRO A 373 9.33 11.17 -20.25
C PRO A 373 8.63 10.90 -21.58
N ALA A 374 9.14 10.02 -22.42
CA ALA A 374 8.53 9.66 -23.70
C ALA A 374 7.17 8.98 -23.53
N GLU A 375 7.03 8.13 -22.51
CA GLU A 375 5.75 7.50 -22.18
C GLU A 375 4.71 8.52 -21.69
N LEU A 376 5.14 9.52 -20.89
CA LEU A 376 4.27 10.61 -20.47
C LEU A 376 3.85 11.50 -21.65
N TYR A 377 4.75 11.74 -22.61
CA TYR A 377 4.38 12.46 -23.84
C TYR A 377 3.37 11.68 -24.68
N ARG A 378 3.53 10.36 -24.84
CA ARG A 378 2.56 9.52 -25.53
C ARG A 378 1.16 9.64 -24.94
N LEU A 379 1.04 9.65 -23.59
CA LEU A 379 -0.21 9.93 -22.91
C LEU A 379 -0.78 11.29 -23.33
N LEU A 380 0.05 12.34 -23.24
CA LEU A 380 -0.38 13.72 -23.53
C LEU A 380 -0.77 13.93 -24.98
N GLU A 381 -0.11 13.28 -25.95
CA GLU A 381 -0.47 13.34 -27.36
C GLU A 381 -1.82 12.67 -27.67
N ALA A 382 -2.20 11.65 -26.90
CA ALA A 382 -3.45 10.90 -27.09
C ALA A 382 -4.67 11.55 -26.37
N LEU A 383 -4.48 12.65 -25.62
CA LEU A 383 -5.53 13.46 -24.99
C LEU A 383 -6.12 14.50 -25.95
#